data_b1ba0dfe20b560c88f5f4e5ba0dce772
#
_entry.id   b1ba0dfe20b560c88f5f4e5ba0dce772
#
_cell.length_a   1.000
_cell.length_b   1.000
_cell.length_c   1.000
_cell.angle_alpha   90.00
_cell.angle_beta   90.00
_cell.angle_gamma   90.00
#
_symmetry.space_group_name_H-M   'P 1'
#
loop_
_entity.id
_entity.type
_entity.pdbx_description
1 polymer ?
#
loop_
_entity_poly.entity_id
_entity_poly.type
_entity_poly.pdbx_seq_one_letter_code
_entity_poly.pdbx_strand_id
1 'polypeptide(L)'
;MNLLIVKGLLTDCKNIVKQFFESETFSFEDCMRLKKVYDISSPLLLSCKNGLNFHFRVSLSLGCSFTDGQLAGITACADAYHLFCVPSLKIEDMEALFACKNGFCIRVNNVRHVAVMFDALLENRFIQYHWQSVLEKGKFLLCKNGKGFVPASNLSSALSAARRNPDSVFYGIQKAIRELEQ
;
A
#
# COMPACT_ATOMS: atom_id res chain seq x y z
N MET A 1 -17.66 14.72 -18.06
CA MET A 1 -17.48 15.82 -17.09
C MET A 1 -16.12 15.79 -16.41
N ASN A 2 -15.61 14.64 -15.96
CA ASN A 2 -14.32 14.55 -15.25
C ASN A 2 -13.09 14.93 -16.08
N LEU A 3 -13.05 14.65 -17.38
CA LEU A 3 -11.91 14.92 -18.26
C LEU A 3 -11.64 16.43 -18.48
N LEU A 4 -12.69 17.24 -18.54
CA LEU A 4 -12.58 18.70 -18.67
C LEU A 4 -12.04 19.33 -17.39
N ILE A 5 -12.47 18.82 -16.22
CA ILE A 5 -11.96 19.26 -14.91
C ILE A 5 -10.48 18.93 -14.78
N VAL A 6 -10.09 17.71 -15.11
CA VAL A 6 -8.68 17.28 -15.07
C VAL A 6 -7.82 18.10 -16.03
N LYS A 7 -8.29 18.34 -17.26
CA LYS A 7 -7.60 19.18 -18.24
C LYS A 7 -7.42 20.61 -17.71
N GLY A 8 -8.48 21.21 -17.16
CA GLY A 8 -8.41 22.54 -16.56
C GLY A 8 -7.46 22.62 -15.36
N LEU A 9 -7.50 21.63 -14.47
CA LEU A 9 -6.56 21.54 -13.35
C LEU A 9 -5.10 21.49 -13.82
N LEU A 10 -4.81 20.71 -14.86
CA LEU A 10 -3.46 20.55 -15.39
C LEU A 10 -2.97 21.78 -16.17
N THR A 11 -3.87 22.57 -16.78
CA THR A 11 -3.49 23.77 -17.54
C THR A 11 -3.52 25.04 -16.70
N ASP A 12 -4.61 25.27 -15.97
CA ASP A 12 -4.88 26.56 -15.31
C ASP A 12 -4.46 26.60 -13.84
N CYS A 13 -4.41 25.41 -13.20
CA CYS A 13 -4.05 25.25 -11.79
C CYS A 13 -2.78 24.43 -11.59
N LYS A 14 -1.84 24.52 -12.52
CA LYS A 14 -0.59 23.73 -12.53
C LYS A 14 0.19 23.81 -11.21
N ASN A 15 0.23 24.97 -10.58
CA ASN A 15 0.92 25.16 -9.31
C ASN A 15 0.22 24.46 -8.15
N ILE A 16 -1.11 24.44 -8.13
CA ILE A 16 -1.90 23.73 -7.11
C ILE A 16 -1.70 22.22 -7.25
N VAL A 17 -1.77 21.71 -8.49
CA VAL A 17 -1.52 20.30 -8.79
C VAL A 17 -0.11 19.88 -8.37
N LYS A 18 0.89 20.70 -8.71
CA LYS A 18 2.29 20.48 -8.33
C LYS A 18 2.46 20.47 -6.81
N GLN A 19 1.92 21.46 -6.12
CA GLN A 19 1.97 21.55 -4.67
C GLN A 19 1.29 20.35 -3.99
N PHE A 20 0.14 19.91 -4.50
CA PHE A 20 -0.57 18.74 -4.00
C PHE A 20 0.27 17.46 -4.13
N PHE A 21 0.90 17.23 -5.29
CA PHE A 21 1.72 16.04 -5.52
C PHE A 21 3.06 16.07 -4.77
N GLU A 22 3.63 17.25 -4.55
CA GLU A 22 4.90 17.39 -3.83
C GLU A 22 4.71 17.37 -2.29
N SER A 23 3.66 18.01 -1.78
CA SER A 23 3.45 18.17 -0.33
C SER A 23 2.53 17.11 0.29
N GLU A 24 1.81 16.34 -0.53
CA GLU A 24 0.74 15.44 -0.08
C GLU A 24 -0.34 16.14 0.79
N THR A 25 -0.37 17.45 0.78
CA THR A 25 -1.33 18.27 1.52
C THR A 25 -2.10 19.18 0.57
N PHE A 26 -3.38 19.34 0.84
CA PHE A 26 -4.26 20.21 0.10
C PHE A 26 -4.90 21.19 1.08
N SER A 27 -4.58 22.48 0.94
CA SER A 27 -5.04 23.49 1.86
C SER A 27 -6.50 23.88 1.63
N PHE A 28 -7.13 24.49 2.65
CA PHE A 28 -8.46 25.08 2.49
C PHE A 28 -8.51 26.16 1.41
N GLU A 29 -7.43 26.95 1.28
CA GLU A 29 -7.33 27.97 0.23
C GLU A 29 -7.30 27.35 -1.17
N ASP A 30 -6.63 26.20 -1.34
CA ASP A 30 -6.60 25.48 -2.60
C ASP A 30 -8.00 24.94 -2.95
N CYS A 31 -8.75 24.44 -1.96
CA CYS A 31 -10.15 24.08 -2.12
C CYS A 31 -11.01 25.27 -2.59
N MET A 32 -10.81 26.44 -1.98
CA MET A 32 -11.56 27.65 -2.34
C MET A 32 -11.20 28.18 -3.73
N ARG A 33 -9.93 28.10 -4.12
CA ARG A 33 -9.49 28.42 -5.49
C ARG A 33 -10.14 27.50 -6.51
N LEU A 34 -10.13 26.17 -6.27
CA LEU A 34 -10.78 25.21 -7.15
C LEU A 34 -12.27 25.45 -7.26
N LYS A 35 -12.95 25.75 -6.15
CA LYS A 35 -14.37 26.10 -6.16
C LYS A 35 -14.65 27.34 -7.01
N LYS A 36 -13.84 28.39 -6.83
CA LYS A 36 -14.01 29.66 -7.56
C LYS A 36 -13.80 29.50 -9.08
N VAL A 37 -12.78 28.69 -9.46
CA VAL A 37 -12.41 28.49 -10.88
C VAL A 37 -13.37 27.54 -11.60
N TYR A 38 -13.84 26.48 -10.90
CA TYR A 38 -14.60 25.40 -11.55
C TYR A 38 -16.06 25.30 -11.09
N ASP A 39 -16.50 26.21 -10.23
CA ASP A 39 -17.85 26.21 -9.61
C ASP A 39 -18.24 24.83 -9.05
N ILE A 40 -17.27 24.19 -8.39
CA ILE A 40 -17.45 22.86 -7.83
C ILE A 40 -18.18 22.98 -6.49
N SER A 41 -19.46 22.60 -6.46
CA SER A 41 -20.19 22.39 -5.20
C SER A 41 -20.08 20.90 -4.82
N SER A 42 -19.27 20.63 -3.81
CA SER A 42 -19.11 19.28 -3.25
C SER A 42 -19.30 19.29 -1.73
N PRO A 43 -19.96 18.29 -1.14
CA PRO A 43 -20.04 18.12 0.32
C PRO A 43 -18.66 18.11 1.00
N LEU A 44 -17.62 17.64 0.31
CA LEU A 44 -16.24 17.67 0.75
C LEU A 44 -15.69 19.08 0.96
N LEU A 45 -16.05 20.04 0.10
CA LEU A 45 -15.65 21.44 0.24
C LEU A 45 -16.37 22.17 1.38
N LEU A 46 -17.60 21.73 1.70
CA LEU A 46 -18.35 22.25 2.85
C LEU A 46 -17.76 21.79 4.18
N SER A 47 -17.21 20.58 4.24
CA SER A 47 -16.52 20.05 5.42
C SER A 47 -15.23 20.81 5.73
N CYS A 48 -14.55 21.37 4.73
CA CYS A 48 -13.37 22.23 4.92
C CYS A 48 -13.65 23.53 5.66
N LYS A 49 -14.90 24.05 5.62
CA LYS A 49 -15.30 25.26 6.36
C LYS A 49 -15.21 25.13 7.88
N ASN A 50 -15.25 23.93 8.41
CA ASN A 50 -15.27 23.64 9.84
C ASN A 50 -13.88 23.48 10.48
N GLY A 51 -12.82 23.98 9.83
CA GLY A 51 -11.46 23.98 10.41
C GLY A 51 -10.82 22.58 10.52
N LEU A 52 -11.44 21.58 9.91
CA LEU A 52 -10.81 20.29 9.77
C LEU A 52 -9.67 20.44 8.76
N ASN A 53 -8.44 20.36 9.22
CA ASN A 53 -7.31 20.08 8.38
C ASN A 53 -7.62 18.76 7.68
N PHE A 54 -8.10 18.84 6.44
CA PHE A 54 -8.15 17.69 5.56
C PHE A 54 -6.71 17.35 5.23
N HIS A 55 -6.08 16.60 6.12
CA HIS A 55 -5.13 15.66 5.62
C HIS A 55 -5.93 14.77 4.67
N PHE A 56 -5.78 14.96 3.39
CA PHE A 56 -6.11 13.94 2.42
C PHE A 56 -5.26 12.76 2.88
N ARG A 57 -5.82 11.94 3.75
CA ARG A 57 -5.27 10.62 3.97
C ARG A 57 -5.46 9.95 2.62
N VAL A 58 -4.43 9.99 1.79
CA VAL A 58 -4.32 9.01 0.73
C VAL A 58 -4.53 7.70 1.47
N SER A 59 -5.72 7.13 1.33
CA SER A 59 -6.00 5.87 2.01
C SER A 59 -4.98 4.91 1.46
N LEU A 60 -4.02 4.55 2.30
CA LEU A 60 -3.01 3.59 1.91
C LEU A 60 -3.76 2.36 1.45
N SER A 61 -3.49 1.92 0.24
CA SER A 61 -4.15 0.75 -0.33
C SER A 61 -3.13 -0.03 -1.15
N LEU A 62 -3.13 -1.33 -0.96
CA LEU A 62 -2.41 -2.26 -1.82
C LEU A 62 -3.18 -2.56 -3.11
N GLY A 63 -4.42 -2.05 -3.22
CA GLY A 63 -5.27 -2.22 -4.40
C GLY A 63 -5.69 -3.66 -4.64
N CYS A 64 -5.77 -4.45 -3.57
CA CYS A 64 -6.14 -5.86 -3.62
C CYS A 64 -7.60 -6.08 -3.26
N SER A 65 -8.20 -7.10 -3.87
CA SER A 65 -9.44 -7.71 -3.42
C SER A 65 -9.27 -9.23 -3.52
N PHE A 66 -9.10 -9.88 -2.37
CA PHE A 66 -8.96 -11.34 -2.32
C PHE A 66 -10.30 -11.99 -2.02
N THR A 67 -10.52 -13.17 -2.57
CA THR A 67 -11.54 -14.09 -2.06
C THR A 67 -11.05 -14.70 -0.75
N ASP A 68 -11.98 -15.24 0.05
CA ASP A 68 -11.64 -15.92 1.31
C ASP A 68 -10.64 -17.06 1.09
N GLY A 69 -10.81 -17.82 0.00
CA GLY A 69 -9.90 -18.91 -0.38
C GLY A 69 -8.50 -18.41 -0.73
N GLN A 70 -8.38 -17.31 -1.47
CA GLN A 70 -7.10 -16.71 -1.81
C GLN A 70 -6.39 -16.17 -0.56
N LEU A 71 -7.12 -15.47 0.31
CA LEU A 71 -6.57 -14.96 1.56
C LEU A 71 -6.10 -16.09 2.48
N ALA A 72 -6.88 -17.18 2.59
CA ALA A 72 -6.48 -18.37 3.32
C ALA A 72 -5.22 -19.01 2.73
N GLY A 73 -5.12 -19.13 1.41
CA GLY A 73 -3.93 -19.68 0.73
C GLY A 73 -2.67 -18.81 0.92
N ILE A 74 -2.80 -17.48 0.84
CA ILE A 74 -1.71 -16.55 1.13
C ILE A 74 -1.26 -16.69 2.59
N THR A 75 -2.21 -16.79 3.52
CA THR A 75 -1.93 -16.97 4.95
C THR A 75 -1.19 -18.28 5.20
N ALA A 76 -1.66 -19.38 4.62
CA ALA A 76 -1.02 -20.69 4.71
C ALA A 76 0.41 -20.68 4.13
N CYS A 77 0.62 -20.02 3.00
CA CYS A 77 1.95 -19.82 2.41
C CYS A 77 2.86 -19.04 3.36
N ALA A 78 2.39 -17.91 3.89
CA ALA A 78 3.17 -17.07 4.80
C ALA A 78 3.52 -17.79 6.11
N ASP A 79 2.64 -18.62 6.63
CA ASP A 79 2.86 -19.42 7.83
C ASP A 79 3.83 -20.59 7.56
N ALA A 80 3.64 -21.34 6.48
CA ALA A 80 4.49 -22.46 6.08
C ALA A 80 5.97 -22.06 5.89
N TYR A 81 6.21 -20.87 5.34
CA TYR A 81 7.57 -20.33 5.15
C TYR A 81 8.03 -19.42 6.28
N HIS A 82 7.29 -19.35 7.38
CA HIS A 82 7.60 -18.55 8.57
C HIS A 82 8.01 -17.12 8.23
N LEU A 83 7.20 -16.43 7.42
CA LEU A 83 7.50 -15.07 6.96
C LEU A 83 7.45 -14.05 8.10
N PHE A 84 6.63 -14.29 9.11
CA PHE A 84 6.40 -13.41 10.25
C PHE A 84 6.78 -14.07 11.59
N CYS A 85 7.13 -13.24 12.57
CA CYS A 85 7.48 -13.67 13.93
C CYS A 85 6.23 -13.88 14.79
N VAL A 86 5.35 -14.77 14.37
CA VAL A 86 4.15 -15.17 15.13
C VAL A 86 4.13 -16.69 15.24
N PRO A 87 3.61 -17.27 16.33
CA PRO A 87 3.56 -18.73 16.51
C PRO A 87 2.67 -19.42 15.48
N SER A 88 1.58 -18.77 15.08
CA SER A 88 0.66 -19.19 14.01
C SER A 88 0.05 -17.92 13.43
N LEU A 89 0.14 -17.77 12.12
CA LEU A 89 -0.40 -16.64 11.41
C LEU A 89 -1.90 -16.82 11.21
N LYS A 90 -2.69 -15.81 11.58
CA LYS A 90 -4.14 -15.84 11.41
C LYS A 90 -4.55 -15.15 10.13
N ILE A 91 -5.69 -15.55 9.57
CA ILE A 91 -6.28 -14.91 8.37
C ILE A 91 -6.59 -13.45 8.65
N GLU A 92 -7.07 -13.13 9.86
CA GLU A 92 -7.40 -11.77 10.28
C GLU A 92 -6.16 -10.85 10.31
N ASP A 93 -4.97 -11.39 10.59
CA ASP A 93 -3.71 -10.62 10.55
C ASP A 93 -3.36 -10.25 9.10
N MET A 94 -3.51 -11.19 8.17
CA MET A 94 -3.28 -10.93 6.75
C MET A 94 -4.35 -10.03 6.15
N GLU A 95 -5.60 -10.18 6.55
CA GLU A 95 -6.68 -9.27 6.18
C GLU A 95 -6.37 -7.84 6.63
N ALA A 96 -5.97 -7.67 7.90
CA ALA A 96 -5.60 -6.36 8.44
C ALA A 96 -4.41 -5.73 7.71
N LEU A 97 -3.42 -6.55 7.32
CA LEU A 97 -2.25 -6.11 6.54
C LEU A 97 -2.67 -5.64 5.14
N PHE A 98 -3.44 -6.44 4.41
CA PHE A 98 -3.87 -6.12 3.05
C PHE A 98 -4.91 -5.00 2.98
N ALA A 99 -5.78 -4.90 3.99
CA ALA A 99 -6.69 -3.78 4.14
C ALA A 99 -6.00 -2.47 4.59
N CYS A 100 -4.69 -2.50 4.78
CA CYS A 100 -3.92 -1.35 5.30
C CYS A 100 -4.55 -0.77 6.58
N LYS A 101 -4.97 -1.63 7.50
CA LYS A 101 -5.69 -1.24 8.72
C LYS A 101 -4.82 -0.32 9.57
N ASN A 102 -5.34 0.85 9.89
CA ASN A 102 -4.62 1.84 10.68
C ASN A 102 -4.22 1.29 12.07
N GLY A 103 -2.96 1.47 12.45
CA GLY A 103 -2.40 0.98 13.71
C GLY A 103 -2.04 -0.52 13.72
N PHE A 104 -2.34 -1.26 12.65
CA PHE A 104 -1.88 -2.63 12.52
C PHE A 104 -0.40 -2.66 12.12
N CYS A 105 0.36 -3.57 12.71
CA CYS A 105 1.71 -3.89 12.27
C CYS A 105 2.06 -5.33 12.65
N ILE A 106 2.86 -5.97 11.82
CA ILE A 106 3.32 -7.35 12.03
C ILE A 106 4.85 -7.43 11.95
N ARG A 107 5.45 -8.24 12.82
CA ARG A 107 6.91 -8.42 12.88
C ARG A 107 7.37 -9.40 11.82
N VAL A 108 8.30 -8.96 10.97
CA VAL A 108 8.89 -9.77 9.91
C VAL A 108 9.98 -10.67 10.46
N ASN A 109 9.93 -11.95 10.13
CA ASN A 109 11.00 -12.90 10.44
C ASN A 109 12.14 -12.84 9.39
N ASN A 110 11.77 -12.80 8.11
CA ASN A 110 12.70 -12.71 6.99
C ASN A 110 12.20 -11.71 5.95
N VAL A 111 12.82 -10.52 5.89
CA VAL A 111 12.46 -9.43 4.94
C VAL A 111 12.55 -9.90 3.50
N ARG A 112 13.55 -10.75 3.16
CA ARG A 112 13.75 -11.28 1.81
C ARG A 112 12.54 -12.11 1.34
N HIS A 113 12.09 -13.03 2.17
CA HIS A 113 10.95 -13.88 1.80
C HIS A 113 9.62 -13.13 1.79
N VAL A 114 9.44 -12.15 2.70
CA VAL A 114 8.28 -11.24 2.66
C VAL A 114 8.28 -10.45 1.36
N ALA A 115 9.44 -9.90 0.94
CA ALA A 115 9.54 -9.17 -0.32
C ALA A 115 9.23 -10.06 -1.53
N VAL A 116 9.65 -11.34 -1.52
CA VAL A 116 9.31 -12.33 -2.56
C VAL A 116 7.80 -12.61 -2.61
N MET A 117 7.14 -12.74 -1.46
CA MET A 117 5.69 -12.95 -1.41
C MET A 117 4.93 -11.77 -2.05
N PHE A 118 5.26 -10.54 -1.65
CA PHE A 118 4.62 -9.36 -2.22
C PHE A 118 4.92 -9.17 -3.71
N ASP A 119 6.12 -9.52 -4.14
CA ASP A 119 6.50 -9.50 -5.55
C ASP A 119 5.72 -10.54 -6.37
N ALA A 120 5.58 -11.76 -5.86
CA ALA A 120 4.76 -12.79 -6.48
C ALA A 120 3.28 -12.37 -6.57
N LEU A 121 2.73 -11.72 -5.53
CA LEU A 121 1.38 -11.17 -5.57
C LEU A 121 1.24 -10.06 -6.63
N LEU A 122 2.27 -9.23 -6.82
CA LEU A 122 2.30 -8.22 -7.87
C LEU A 122 2.36 -8.85 -9.27
N GLU A 123 3.22 -9.84 -9.48
CA GLU A 123 3.38 -10.54 -10.76
C GLU A 123 2.07 -11.22 -11.19
N ASN A 124 1.32 -11.78 -10.24
CA ASN A 124 0.01 -12.38 -10.47
C ASN A 124 -1.17 -11.37 -10.34
N ARG A 125 -0.89 -10.06 -10.37
CA ARG A 125 -1.87 -8.95 -10.38
C ARG A 125 -2.82 -8.90 -9.19
N PHE A 126 -2.47 -9.52 -8.09
CA PHE A 126 -3.26 -9.46 -6.85
C PHE A 126 -3.11 -8.13 -6.10
N ILE A 127 -2.00 -7.40 -6.33
CA ILE A 127 -1.72 -6.10 -5.70
C ILE A 127 -1.15 -5.10 -6.71
N GLN A 128 -1.06 -3.82 -6.32
CA GLN A 128 -0.55 -2.74 -7.18
C GLN A 128 0.97 -2.49 -7.01
N TYR A 129 1.58 -1.80 -8.00
CA TYR A 129 3.03 -1.54 -8.12
C TYR A 129 3.67 -0.83 -6.92
N HIS A 130 2.92 -0.03 -6.17
CA HIS A 130 3.48 0.79 -5.09
C HIS A 130 3.50 0.11 -3.72
N TRP A 131 3.37 -1.21 -3.66
CA TRP A 131 3.25 -1.96 -2.42
C TRP A 131 4.36 -1.65 -1.39
N GLN A 132 5.62 -1.49 -1.81
CA GLN A 132 6.74 -1.19 -0.91
C GLN A 132 6.55 0.16 -0.21
N SER A 133 6.17 1.19 -0.97
CA SER A 133 5.90 2.53 -0.44
C SER A 133 4.66 2.53 0.48
N VAL A 134 3.64 1.75 0.16
CA VAL A 134 2.44 1.59 1.00
C VAL A 134 2.80 0.96 2.33
N LEU A 135 3.59 -0.12 2.33
CA LEU A 135 4.02 -0.82 3.54
C LEU A 135 4.88 0.06 4.45
N GLU A 136 5.79 0.85 3.87
CA GLU A 136 6.63 1.79 4.61
C GLU A 136 5.83 2.94 5.21
N LYS A 137 5.02 3.63 4.39
CA LYS A 137 4.20 4.78 4.82
C LYS A 137 3.19 4.38 5.90
N GLY A 138 2.59 3.21 5.77
CA GLY A 138 1.65 2.67 6.76
C GLY A 138 2.30 2.06 7.99
N LYS A 139 3.63 1.88 7.98
CA LYS A 139 4.37 1.25 9.09
C LYS A 139 3.85 -0.15 9.42
N PHE A 140 3.49 -0.93 8.39
CA PHE A 140 2.87 -2.23 8.56
C PHE A 140 3.85 -3.34 8.94
N LEU A 141 5.14 -3.19 8.58
CA LEU A 141 6.15 -4.21 8.81
C LEU A 141 7.17 -3.76 9.87
N LEU A 142 7.21 -4.43 11.02
CA LEU A 142 8.23 -4.26 12.04
C LEU A 142 9.46 -5.12 11.72
N CYS A 143 10.65 -4.58 11.95
CA CYS A 143 11.89 -5.35 11.87
C CYS A 143 11.86 -6.53 12.85
N LYS A 144 12.64 -7.60 12.56
CA LYS A 144 12.73 -8.80 13.39
C LYS A 144 13.10 -8.51 14.86
N ASN A 145 13.96 -7.53 15.08
CA ASN A 145 14.38 -7.10 16.42
C ASN A 145 13.34 -6.21 17.14
N GLY A 146 12.23 -5.86 16.49
CA GLY A 146 11.21 -4.95 17.02
C GLY A 146 11.62 -3.48 17.13
N LYS A 147 12.83 -3.12 16.67
CA LYS A 147 13.37 -1.76 16.77
C LYS A 147 13.19 -0.99 15.47
N GLY A 148 11.95 -0.64 15.14
CA GLY A 148 11.65 0.15 13.96
C GLY A 148 10.93 -0.63 12.86
N PHE A 149 10.55 0.09 11.81
CA PHE A 149 9.80 -0.43 10.68
C PHE A 149 10.74 -0.73 9.50
N VAL A 150 10.31 -1.66 8.64
CA VAL A 150 11.07 -2.04 7.45
C VAL A 150 10.86 -0.96 6.37
N PRO A 151 11.92 -0.26 5.93
CA PRO A 151 11.80 0.75 4.87
C PRO A 151 11.65 0.10 3.49
N ALA A 152 11.07 0.84 2.54
CA ALA A 152 10.89 0.39 1.16
C ALA A 152 12.22 0.05 0.48
N SER A 153 13.29 0.78 0.78
CA SER A 153 14.63 0.49 0.27
C SER A 153 15.15 -0.88 0.70
N ASN A 154 14.87 -1.32 1.93
CA ASN A 154 15.22 -2.65 2.41
C ASN A 154 14.43 -3.73 1.70
N LEU A 155 13.13 -3.52 1.44
CA LEU A 155 12.31 -4.44 0.67
C LEU A 155 12.82 -4.58 -0.76
N SER A 156 13.16 -3.45 -1.41
CA SER A 156 13.73 -3.44 -2.77
C SER A 156 15.08 -4.16 -2.85
N SER A 157 15.97 -3.88 -1.91
CA SER A 157 17.30 -4.51 -1.85
C SER A 157 17.21 -6.01 -1.57
N ALA A 158 16.33 -6.41 -0.63
CA ALA A 158 16.08 -7.80 -0.29
C ALA A 158 15.50 -8.59 -1.46
N LEU A 159 14.54 -7.99 -2.20
CA LEU A 159 13.98 -8.58 -3.42
C LEU A 159 15.04 -8.74 -4.51
N SER A 160 15.84 -7.70 -4.77
CA SER A 160 16.93 -7.76 -5.75
C SER A 160 17.96 -8.84 -5.39
N ALA A 161 18.27 -9.02 -4.12
CA ALA A 161 19.13 -10.09 -3.65
C ALA A 161 18.49 -11.47 -3.82
N ALA A 162 17.18 -11.60 -3.58
CA ALA A 162 16.44 -12.84 -3.77
C ALA A 162 16.43 -13.28 -5.25
N ARG A 163 16.19 -12.33 -6.15
CA ARG A 163 16.16 -12.59 -7.60
C ARG A 163 17.55 -12.98 -8.17
N ARG A 164 18.63 -12.41 -7.61
CA ARG A 164 20.01 -12.77 -8.03
C ARG A 164 20.46 -14.13 -7.55
N ASN A 165 20.01 -14.56 -6.40
CA ASN A 165 20.38 -15.84 -5.81
C ASN A 165 19.14 -16.50 -5.19
N PRO A 166 18.22 -17.04 -6.01
CA PRO A 166 16.99 -17.63 -5.55
C PRO A 166 17.27 -18.95 -4.80
N ASP A 167 16.60 -19.13 -3.68
CA ASP A 167 16.62 -20.35 -2.88
C ASP A 167 15.33 -21.18 -3.09
N SER A 168 15.24 -22.35 -2.43
CA SER A 168 14.06 -23.20 -2.53
C SER A 168 12.80 -22.52 -1.99
N VAL A 169 12.93 -21.63 -1.00
CA VAL A 169 11.82 -20.86 -0.42
C VAL A 169 11.31 -19.83 -1.43
N PHE A 170 12.20 -19.18 -2.19
CA PHE A 170 11.83 -18.28 -3.27
C PHE A 170 10.89 -18.95 -4.27
N TYR A 171 11.29 -20.12 -4.79
CA TYR A 171 10.48 -20.87 -5.75
C TYR A 171 9.19 -21.41 -5.13
N GLY A 172 9.25 -21.83 -3.88
CA GLY A 172 8.09 -22.34 -3.15
C GLY A 172 7.02 -21.27 -2.95
N ILE A 173 7.41 -20.05 -2.55
CA ILE A 173 6.47 -18.92 -2.42
C ILE A 173 5.88 -18.55 -3.77
N GLN A 174 6.71 -18.40 -4.83
CA GLN A 174 6.19 -18.08 -6.16
C GLN A 174 5.20 -19.11 -6.68
N LYS A 175 5.47 -20.41 -6.46
CA LYS A 175 4.57 -21.49 -6.84
C LYS A 175 3.25 -21.40 -6.09
N ALA A 176 3.30 -21.28 -4.75
CA ALA A 176 2.11 -21.20 -3.91
C ALA A 176 1.19 -20.02 -4.28
N ILE A 177 1.77 -18.84 -4.56
CA ILE A 177 0.98 -17.67 -4.96
C ILE A 177 0.37 -17.85 -6.36
N ARG A 178 1.09 -18.44 -7.30
CA ARG A 178 0.56 -18.71 -8.65
C ARG A 178 -0.61 -19.71 -8.63
N GLU A 179 -0.60 -20.68 -7.73
CA GLU A 179 -1.68 -21.66 -7.57
C GLU A 179 -2.97 -21.04 -7.02
N LEU A 180 -2.95 -19.79 -6.51
CA LEU A 180 -4.15 -19.07 -6.06
C LEU A 180 -5.02 -18.53 -7.22
N GLU A 181 -4.49 -18.49 -8.45
CA GLU A 181 -5.23 -18.03 -9.64
C GLU A 181 -6.21 -19.10 -10.19
N GLN A 182 -6.10 -20.34 -9.72
CA GLN A 182 -6.93 -21.48 -10.16
C GLN A 182 -8.16 -21.63 -9.26
#